data_4ad0f4253c074c7146a7c79ec9b613ce
#
_entry.id   4ad0f4253c074c7146a7c79ec9b613ce
#
_cell.length_a   1.000
_cell.length_b   1.000
_cell.length_c   1.000
_cell.angle_alpha   90.00
_cell.angle_beta   90.00
_cell.angle_gamma   90.00
#
_symmetry.space_group_name_H-M   'P 1'
#
loop_
_entity.id
_entity.type
_entity.pdbx_description
1 polymer ?
#
loop_
_entity_poly.entity_id
_entity_poly.type
_entity_poly.pdbx_seq_one_letter_code
_entity_poly.pdbx_strand_id
1 'polypeptide(L)'
;MDLSGNKDLLDRELVAFFASRKATPHDTQLALQWAESICQTDKVVISGFHSPLEKEVLNYLLERKHPVIFALGRALYKKVPPHLQTAFDEGNLLFVSFRDYTRHSWNSAQQRNWGAADLAAEIYFTQFDNTSSLSTLHFTLDRYSDKAVYVLR
;
A
#
# COMPACT_ATOMS: atom_id res chain seq x y z
N MET A 1 -6.74 -15.04 -3.69
CA MET A 1 -5.61 -14.23 -3.22
C MET A 1 -4.41 -15.12 -2.99
N ASP A 2 -3.31 -14.85 -3.71
CA ASP A 2 -2.09 -15.65 -3.59
C ASP A 2 -1.06 -14.91 -2.73
N LEU A 3 -0.28 -15.66 -1.94
CA LEU A 3 0.65 -15.11 -0.96
C LEU A 3 2.07 -15.63 -1.18
N SER A 4 3.07 -14.78 -0.98
CA SER A 4 4.48 -15.15 -0.97
C SER A 4 5.26 -14.30 0.04
N GLY A 5 5.89 -14.90 1.01
CA GLY A 5 6.63 -14.24 2.07
C GLY A 5 6.07 -14.55 3.44
N ASN A 6 6.19 -13.59 4.37
CA ASN A 6 5.76 -13.79 5.74
C ASN A 6 4.25 -13.60 5.90
N LYS A 7 3.51 -14.68 5.88
CA LYS A 7 2.04 -14.67 5.98
C LYS A 7 1.52 -14.17 7.32
N ASP A 8 2.33 -14.22 8.36
CA ASP A 8 1.93 -13.75 9.69
C ASP A 8 1.68 -12.24 9.72
N LEU A 9 2.20 -11.51 8.74
CA LEU A 9 1.95 -10.07 8.64
C LEU A 9 0.47 -9.75 8.42
N LEU A 10 -0.31 -10.66 7.83
CA LEU A 10 -1.76 -10.46 7.64
C LEU A 10 -2.54 -10.43 8.95
N ASP A 11 -2.00 -11.01 10.01
CA ASP A 11 -2.67 -11.07 11.31
C ASP A 11 -2.41 -9.82 12.16
N ARG A 12 -1.60 -8.90 11.66
CA ARG A 12 -1.28 -7.66 12.35
C ARG A 12 -2.24 -6.56 11.93
N GLU A 13 -2.17 -5.41 12.62
CA GLU A 13 -2.95 -4.24 12.24
C GLU A 13 -2.39 -3.65 10.95
N LEU A 14 -3.22 -3.59 9.91
CA LEU A 14 -2.80 -3.14 8.59
C LEU A 14 -3.28 -1.72 8.32
N VAL A 15 -2.38 -0.91 7.76
CA VAL A 15 -2.70 0.44 7.29
C VAL A 15 -2.34 0.55 5.82
N ALA A 16 -3.27 1.02 5.00
CA ALA A 16 -3.03 1.19 3.57
C ALA A 16 -2.54 2.60 3.27
N PHE A 17 -1.67 2.73 2.29
CA PHE A 17 -1.13 4.00 1.83
C PHE A 17 -1.30 4.15 0.33
N PHE A 18 -1.89 5.27 -0.09
CA PHE A 18 -2.10 5.62 -1.49
C PHE A 18 -1.60 7.02 -1.78
N ALA A 19 -0.72 7.16 -2.76
CA ALA A 19 -0.19 8.45 -3.18
C ALA A 19 -0.52 8.72 -4.65
N SER A 20 -0.95 9.95 -4.94
CA SER A 20 -1.17 10.40 -6.29
C SER A 20 0.13 10.44 -7.09
N ARG A 21 0.06 10.17 -8.39
CA ARG A 21 1.19 10.35 -9.31
C ARG A 21 1.64 11.80 -9.40
N LYS A 22 0.75 12.74 -9.07
CA LYS A 22 1.01 14.19 -9.12
C LYS A 22 1.35 14.75 -7.75
N ALA A 23 1.90 13.92 -6.87
CA ALA A 23 2.29 14.35 -5.53
C ALA A 23 3.28 15.52 -5.59
N THR A 24 3.06 16.52 -4.74
CA THR A 24 3.92 17.70 -4.64
C THR A 24 5.07 17.44 -3.65
N PRO A 25 6.12 18.32 -3.62
CA PRO A 25 7.14 18.22 -2.56
C PRO A 25 6.55 18.28 -1.15
N HIS A 26 5.49 19.06 -0.95
CA HIS A 26 4.79 19.12 0.34
C HIS A 26 4.14 17.78 0.68
N ASP A 27 3.50 17.13 -0.29
CA ASP A 27 2.94 15.79 -0.11
C ASP A 27 4.02 14.76 0.28
N THR A 28 5.18 14.86 -0.35
CA THR A 28 6.33 14.01 -0.03
C THR A 28 6.76 14.18 1.42
N GLN A 29 6.87 15.44 1.88
CA GLN A 29 7.23 15.72 3.26
C GLN A 29 6.22 15.12 4.24
N LEU A 30 4.93 15.32 3.99
CA LEU A 30 3.86 14.78 4.84
C LEU A 30 3.88 13.24 4.85
N ALA A 31 4.08 12.63 3.71
CA ALA A 31 4.10 11.17 3.59
C ALA A 31 5.28 10.56 4.35
N LEU A 32 6.47 11.17 4.27
CA LEU A 32 7.65 10.67 4.98
C LEU A 32 7.53 10.90 6.50
N GLN A 33 6.93 12.01 6.92
CA GLN A 33 6.60 12.22 8.34
C GLN A 33 5.62 11.17 8.85
N TRP A 34 4.61 10.85 8.04
CA TRP A 34 3.67 9.78 8.36
C TRP A 34 4.38 8.44 8.48
N ALA A 35 5.25 8.10 7.51
CA ALA A 35 6.02 6.85 7.54
C ALA A 35 6.90 6.75 8.79
N GLU A 36 7.52 7.86 9.21
CA GLU A 36 8.28 7.92 10.45
C GLU A 36 7.40 7.58 11.65
N SER A 37 6.20 8.14 11.73
CA SER A 37 5.27 7.87 12.81
C SER A 37 4.83 6.40 12.81
N ILE A 38 4.60 5.83 11.64
CA ILE A 38 4.22 4.41 11.51
C ILE A 38 5.35 3.50 12.00
N CYS A 39 6.61 3.86 11.76
CA CYS A 39 7.77 3.08 12.22
C CYS A 39 7.86 3.01 13.74
N GLN A 40 7.16 3.88 14.49
CA GLN A 40 7.08 3.82 15.94
C GLN A 40 5.97 2.89 16.44
N THR A 41 5.26 2.24 15.54
CA THR A 41 4.14 1.34 15.85
C THR A 41 4.41 -0.06 15.32
N ASP A 42 3.57 -1.02 15.71
CA ASP A 42 3.60 -2.37 15.18
C ASP A 42 2.72 -2.54 13.93
N LYS A 43 2.16 -1.45 13.41
CA LYS A 43 1.29 -1.50 12.25
C LYS A 43 2.07 -1.84 10.99
N VAL A 44 1.49 -2.68 10.15
CA VAL A 44 2.09 -3.09 8.88
C VAL A 44 1.48 -2.24 7.75
N VAL A 45 2.34 -1.68 6.90
CA VAL A 45 1.88 -0.86 5.76
C VAL A 45 1.61 -1.76 4.56
N ILE A 46 0.41 -1.65 4.00
CA ILE A 46 0.05 -2.32 2.74
C ILE A 46 -0.15 -1.28 1.65
N SER A 47 0.46 -1.49 0.49
CA SER A 47 0.33 -0.61 -0.67
C SER A 47 0.75 -1.35 -1.93
N GLY A 48 0.37 -0.81 -3.08
CA GLY A 48 0.90 -1.26 -4.36
C GLY A 48 2.30 -0.72 -4.64
N PHE A 49 2.74 0.27 -3.88
CA PHE A 49 4.06 0.91 -4.02
C PHE A 49 4.43 1.20 -5.49
N HIS A 50 3.46 1.73 -6.21
CA HIS A 50 3.57 1.90 -7.67
C HIS A 50 3.89 3.34 -8.08
N SER A 51 3.23 4.34 -7.48
CA SER A 51 3.52 5.74 -7.78
C SER A 51 4.90 6.13 -7.22
N PRO A 52 5.52 7.21 -7.73
CA PRO A 52 6.84 7.63 -7.24
C PRO A 52 6.90 7.82 -5.72
N LEU A 53 5.91 8.49 -5.14
CA LEU A 53 5.88 8.72 -3.70
C LEU A 53 5.62 7.44 -2.91
N GLU A 54 4.77 6.54 -3.43
CA GLU A 54 4.59 5.23 -2.79
C GLU A 54 5.90 4.45 -2.74
N LYS A 55 6.73 4.54 -3.79
CA LYS A 55 8.05 3.91 -3.82
C LYS A 55 9.01 4.54 -2.83
N GLU A 56 8.96 5.87 -2.66
CA GLU A 56 9.78 6.55 -1.65
C GLU A 56 9.41 6.11 -0.23
N VAL A 57 8.12 5.97 0.05
CA VAL A 57 7.64 5.45 1.34
C VAL A 57 8.10 4.02 1.54
N LEU A 58 8.02 3.18 0.52
CA LEU A 58 8.53 1.81 0.59
C LEU A 58 10.01 1.79 0.97
N ASN A 59 10.84 2.57 0.28
CA ASN A 59 12.27 2.62 0.56
C ASN A 59 12.55 3.11 1.98
N TYR A 60 11.82 4.10 2.44
CA TYR A 60 11.92 4.60 3.82
C TYR A 60 11.64 3.48 4.83
N LEU A 61 10.58 2.71 4.63
CA LEU A 61 10.19 1.62 5.50
C LEU A 61 11.20 0.47 5.46
N LEU A 62 11.67 0.10 4.26
CA LEU A 62 12.65 -0.98 4.09
C LEU A 62 13.98 -0.66 4.77
N GLU A 63 14.47 0.58 4.67
CA GLU A 63 15.70 1.01 5.33
C GLU A 63 15.63 0.87 6.85
N ARG A 64 14.44 0.99 7.41
CA ARG A 64 14.20 0.89 8.86
C ARG A 64 13.71 -0.49 9.27
N LYS A 65 13.71 -1.44 8.33
CA LYS A 65 13.27 -2.83 8.58
C LYS A 65 11.85 -2.92 9.12
N HIS A 66 11.01 -1.95 8.74
CA HIS A 66 9.60 -1.96 9.12
C HIS A 66 8.84 -2.90 8.16
N PRO A 67 7.97 -3.79 8.68
CA PRO A 67 7.30 -4.77 7.84
C PRO A 67 6.27 -4.12 6.91
N VAL A 68 6.21 -4.65 5.69
CA VAL A 68 5.28 -4.18 4.66
C VAL A 68 4.61 -5.35 3.95
N ILE A 69 3.41 -5.10 3.44
CA ILE A 69 2.72 -6.00 2.52
C ILE A 69 2.67 -5.31 1.16
N PHE A 70 3.28 -5.95 0.18
CA PHE A 70 3.34 -5.45 -1.18
C PHE A 70 2.16 -6.02 -1.98
N ALA A 71 1.18 -5.17 -2.28
CA ALA A 71 0.00 -5.54 -3.03
C ALA A 71 0.31 -5.54 -4.52
N LEU A 72 0.03 -6.64 -5.21
CA LEU A 72 0.31 -6.82 -6.62
C LEU A 72 -0.99 -6.90 -7.42
N GLY A 73 -1.05 -6.16 -8.51
CA GLY A 73 -2.09 -6.29 -9.53
C GLY A 73 -1.74 -7.32 -10.59
N ARG A 74 -0.79 -8.19 -10.32
CA ARG A 74 -0.27 -9.22 -11.20
C ARG A 74 -0.07 -10.50 -10.42
N ALA A 75 0.26 -11.60 -11.12
CA ALA A 75 0.66 -12.85 -10.46
C ALA A 75 1.91 -12.63 -9.59
N LEU A 76 2.07 -13.46 -8.59
CA LEU A 76 3.25 -13.45 -7.73
C LEU A 76 4.53 -13.55 -8.56
N TYR A 77 5.60 -12.90 -8.08
CA TYR A 77 6.92 -13.02 -8.70
C TYR A 77 7.45 -14.45 -8.54
N LYS A 78 7.96 -15.00 -9.63
CA LYS A 78 8.69 -16.29 -9.58
C LYS A 78 10.02 -16.12 -8.87
N LYS A 79 10.63 -14.93 -8.98
CA LYS A 79 11.88 -14.58 -8.34
C LYS A 79 11.72 -13.21 -7.70
N VAL A 80 12.04 -13.10 -6.41
CA VAL A 80 11.93 -11.85 -5.69
C VAL A 80 12.82 -10.78 -6.33
N PRO A 81 12.32 -9.58 -6.61
CA PRO A 81 13.16 -8.48 -7.11
C PRO A 81 14.33 -8.23 -6.17
N PRO A 82 15.55 -8.00 -6.71
CA PRO A 82 16.76 -7.93 -5.88
C PRO A 82 16.70 -6.90 -4.75
N HIS A 83 16.08 -5.74 -4.97
CA HIS A 83 16.01 -4.69 -3.95
C HIS A 83 15.05 -5.03 -2.79
N LEU A 84 14.25 -6.07 -2.93
CA LEU A 84 13.30 -6.54 -1.91
C LEU A 84 13.77 -7.82 -1.22
N GLN A 85 14.87 -8.41 -1.69
CA GLN A 85 15.31 -9.74 -1.23
C GLN A 85 15.63 -9.76 0.26
N THR A 86 16.34 -8.75 0.77
CA THR A 86 16.71 -8.69 2.19
C THR A 86 15.47 -8.63 3.08
N ALA A 87 14.53 -7.77 2.75
CA ALA A 87 13.27 -7.66 3.52
C ALA A 87 12.49 -8.97 3.48
N PHE A 88 12.43 -9.61 2.32
CA PHE A 88 11.78 -10.90 2.15
C PHE A 88 12.43 -11.98 3.03
N ASP A 89 13.74 -12.08 2.99
CA ASP A 89 14.50 -13.10 3.74
C ASP A 89 14.40 -12.87 5.26
N GLU A 90 14.31 -11.61 5.69
CA GLU A 90 14.21 -11.26 7.11
C GLU A 90 12.77 -11.36 7.67
N GLY A 91 11.80 -11.71 6.83
CA GLY A 91 10.41 -11.84 7.27
C GLY A 91 9.67 -10.51 7.37
N ASN A 92 10.20 -9.44 6.79
CA ASN A 92 9.60 -8.11 6.82
C ASN A 92 8.77 -7.79 5.57
N LEU A 93 8.50 -8.78 4.74
CA LEU A 93 7.79 -8.58 3.48
C LEU A 93 6.84 -9.74 3.21
N LEU A 94 5.64 -9.39 2.77
CA LEU A 94 4.68 -10.32 2.19
C LEU A 94 4.19 -9.73 0.87
N PHE A 95 4.24 -10.54 -0.20
CA PHE A 95 3.55 -10.22 -1.44
C PHE A 95 2.14 -10.80 -1.41
N VAL A 96 1.16 -9.99 -1.81
CA VAL A 96 -0.23 -10.41 -1.96
C VAL A 96 -0.66 -10.12 -3.38
N SER A 97 -1.07 -11.15 -4.12
CA SER A 97 -1.59 -11.01 -5.48
C SER A 97 -3.11 -11.05 -5.46
N PHE A 98 -3.73 -10.03 -6.04
CA PHE A 98 -5.19 -9.88 -6.12
C PHE A 98 -5.77 -10.29 -7.47
N ARG A 99 -5.09 -11.14 -8.20
CA ARG A 99 -5.57 -11.58 -9.51
C ARG A 99 -6.96 -12.22 -9.47
N ASP A 100 -7.38 -12.70 -8.31
CA ASP A 100 -8.72 -13.25 -8.12
C ASP A 100 -9.81 -12.18 -8.22
N TYR A 101 -9.44 -10.92 -8.06
CA TYR A 101 -10.33 -9.78 -8.27
C TYR A 101 -10.48 -9.40 -9.74
N THR A 102 -9.81 -10.13 -10.63
CA THR A 102 -9.81 -9.81 -12.05
C THR A 102 -11.20 -9.84 -12.63
N ARG A 103 -11.64 -8.70 -13.17
CA ARG A 103 -12.89 -8.52 -13.88
C ARG A 103 -12.60 -7.79 -15.19
N HIS A 104 -13.43 -8.00 -16.19
CA HIS A 104 -13.21 -7.42 -17.51
C HIS A 104 -13.14 -5.89 -17.50
N SER A 105 -13.89 -5.24 -16.61
CA SER A 105 -13.99 -3.77 -16.56
C SER A 105 -12.93 -3.12 -15.68
N TRP A 106 -12.11 -3.90 -14.95
CA TRP A 106 -11.13 -3.36 -14.00
C TRP A 106 -9.73 -3.55 -14.53
N ASN A 107 -8.88 -2.51 -14.40
CA ASN A 107 -7.46 -2.66 -14.65
C ASN A 107 -6.75 -3.19 -13.40
N SER A 108 -5.57 -3.73 -13.60
CA SER A 108 -4.80 -4.36 -12.52
C SER A 108 -4.42 -3.40 -11.38
N ALA A 109 -4.22 -2.12 -11.70
CA ALA A 109 -3.89 -1.11 -10.69
C ALA A 109 -5.06 -0.86 -9.76
N GLN A 110 -6.29 -0.79 -10.31
CA GLN A 110 -7.49 -0.61 -9.48
C GLN A 110 -7.76 -1.85 -8.63
N GLN A 111 -7.62 -3.04 -9.19
CA GLN A 111 -7.78 -4.29 -8.44
C GLN A 111 -6.85 -4.34 -7.24
N ARG A 112 -5.59 -3.98 -7.46
CA ARG A 112 -4.57 -3.93 -6.42
C ARG A 112 -4.94 -2.93 -5.34
N ASN A 113 -5.35 -1.72 -5.70
CA ASN A 113 -5.70 -0.68 -4.74
C ASN A 113 -6.94 -1.05 -3.92
N TRP A 114 -7.97 -1.57 -4.56
CA TRP A 114 -9.17 -2.03 -3.85
C TRP A 114 -8.85 -3.20 -2.92
N GLY A 115 -8.02 -4.14 -3.37
CA GLY A 115 -7.60 -5.27 -2.55
C GLY A 115 -6.81 -4.83 -1.32
N ALA A 116 -5.87 -3.89 -1.48
CA ALA A 116 -5.10 -3.35 -0.37
C ALA A 116 -6.00 -2.63 0.64
N ALA A 117 -6.92 -1.80 0.15
CA ALA A 117 -7.86 -1.08 1.01
C ALA A 117 -8.77 -2.04 1.78
N ASP A 118 -9.20 -3.12 1.14
CA ASP A 118 -10.08 -4.10 1.74
C ASP A 118 -9.44 -4.80 2.95
N LEU A 119 -8.14 -5.06 2.88
CA LEU A 119 -7.41 -5.72 3.97
C LEU A 119 -7.06 -4.78 5.13
N ALA A 120 -7.02 -3.47 4.90
CA ALA A 120 -6.57 -2.51 5.89
C ALA A 120 -7.71 -2.00 6.78
N ALA A 121 -7.39 -1.71 8.05
CA ALA A 121 -8.33 -1.08 8.98
C ALA A 121 -8.30 0.45 8.88
N GLU A 122 -7.13 1.01 8.60
CA GLU A 122 -6.92 2.44 8.41
C GLU A 122 -6.36 2.68 7.02
N ILE A 123 -6.76 3.79 6.39
CA ILE A 123 -6.35 4.11 5.03
C ILE A 123 -5.91 5.56 4.96
N TYR A 124 -4.71 5.79 4.43
CA TYR A 124 -4.11 7.11 4.30
C TYR A 124 -3.86 7.43 2.83
N PHE A 125 -4.31 8.61 2.43
CA PHE A 125 -4.11 9.15 1.09
C PHE A 125 -3.25 10.40 1.15
N THR A 126 -2.41 10.62 0.14
CA THR A 126 -1.95 11.98 -0.15
C THR A 126 -3.07 12.76 -0.83
N GLN A 127 -2.93 14.07 -0.96
CA GLN A 127 -3.89 14.85 -1.72
C GLN A 127 -3.95 14.36 -3.17
N PHE A 128 -5.13 14.42 -3.74
CA PHE A 128 -5.39 13.99 -5.12
C PHE A 128 -6.46 14.91 -5.71
N ASP A 129 -6.50 15.02 -7.04
CA ASP A 129 -7.55 15.77 -7.72
C ASP A 129 -8.70 14.86 -8.17
N ASN A 130 -9.79 15.46 -8.66
CA ASN A 130 -11.00 14.72 -9.05
C ASN A 130 -10.80 13.84 -10.29
N THR A 131 -9.69 14.00 -11.02
CA THR A 131 -9.39 13.18 -12.19
C THR A 131 -8.59 11.94 -11.83
N SER A 132 -8.08 11.86 -10.59
CA SER A 132 -7.33 10.71 -10.09
C SER A 132 -8.26 9.52 -9.83
N SER A 133 -7.77 8.31 -10.10
CA SER A 133 -8.47 7.08 -9.71
C SER A 133 -8.63 6.97 -8.18
N LEU A 134 -7.77 7.67 -7.42
CA LEU A 134 -7.88 7.72 -5.97
C LEU A 134 -9.15 8.45 -5.51
N SER A 135 -9.67 9.37 -6.33
CA SER A 135 -10.90 10.09 -6.00
C SER A 135 -12.07 9.13 -5.77
N THR A 136 -12.28 8.18 -6.69
CA THR A 136 -13.35 7.18 -6.57
C THR A 136 -13.12 6.24 -5.38
N LEU A 137 -11.89 5.80 -5.20
CA LEU A 137 -11.52 4.92 -4.09
C LEU A 137 -11.78 5.61 -2.75
N HIS A 138 -11.29 6.83 -2.59
CA HIS A 138 -11.48 7.61 -1.37
C HIS A 138 -12.97 7.84 -1.08
N PHE A 139 -13.73 8.30 -2.08
CA PHE A 139 -15.15 8.59 -1.93
C PHE A 139 -15.90 7.34 -1.41
N THR A 140 -15.65 6.20 -2.03
CA THR A 140 -16.34 4.97 -1.68
C THR A 140 -15.98 4.49 -0.28
N LEU A 141 -14.69 4.52 0.08
CA LEU A 141 -14.23 4.08 1.39
C LEU A 141 -14.72 5.00 2.50
N ASP A 142 -14.67 6.30 2.28
CA ASP A 142 -15.10 7.30 3.27
C ASP A 142 -16.59 7.21 3.53
N ARG A 143 -17.40 6.95 2.50
CA ARG A 143 -18.86 7.01 2.58
C ARG A 143 -19.51 5.67 2.89
N TYR A 144 -18.95 4.58 2.39
CA TYR A 144 -19.61 3.27 2.40
C TYR A 144 -18.83 2.18 3.12
N SER A 145 -17.80 2.54 3.88
CA SER A 145 -17.07 1.55 4.69
C SER A 145 -16.96 2.00 6.13
N ASP A 146 -16.66 1.05 7.02
CA ASP A 146 -16.42 1.32 8.44
C ASP A 146 -14.95 1.65 8.72
N LYS A 147 -14.13 1.77 7.68
CA LYS A 147 -12.70 1.99 7.83
C LYS A 147 -12.40 3.46 8.16
N ALA A 148 -11.32 3.66 8.91
CA ALA A 148 -10.83 5.00 9.19
C ALA A 148 -10.05 5.51 7.96
N VAL A 149 -10.52 6.60 7.35
CA VAL A 149 -9.97 7.13 6.10
C VAL A 149 -9.44 8.54 6.35
N TYR A 150 -8.18 8.77 5.97
CA TYR A 150 -7.48 10.02 6.20
C TYR A 150 -6.83 10.54 4.93
N VAL A 151 -6.80 11.86 4.78
CA VAL A 151 -5.99 12.55 3.75
C VAL A 151 -4.93 13.37 4.46
N LEU A 152 -3.67 13.12 4.13
CA LEU A 152 -2.53 13.83 4.71
C LEU A 152 -2.51 15.28 4.20
N ARG A 153 -2.48 16.25 5.09
CA ARG A 153 -2.54 17.68 4.77
C ARG A 153 -1.57 18.50 5.60
#